data_39a94787fe3e757841fd3350aebfbab2
#
_entry.id   39a94787fe3e757841fd3350aebfbab2
#
_cell.length_a   1.000
_cell.length_b   1.000
_cell.length_c   1.000
_cell.angle_alpha   90.00
_cell.angle_beta   90.00
_cell.angle_gamma   90.00
#
_symmetry.space_group_name_H-M   'P 1'
#
loop_
_entity.id
_entity.type
_entity.pdbx_description
1 polymer ?
#
loop_
_entity_poly.entity_id
_entity_poly.type
_entity_poly.pdbx_seq_one_letter_code
_entity_poly.pdbx_strand_id
1 'polypeptide(L)'
;PPPLLTGPDSPDERPYVTVREAIGNLPSRTKGTEPYFTDDGQHLHFGRRPMPKSLERYKAIPPGGNRFDLMRNRPDITPACWANKPTGTTDVMGRLWWDRPSATIRTEFFKPEKGRYLHPTANRVISHREGARIQSFPDWYLFEGTKIEIARQIGNAVPPLLGLAIARYVHEHAFAPRAG
;
A
#
# COMPACT_ATOMS: atom_id res chain seq x y z
N PRO A 1 -5.01 24.06 9.96
CA PRO A 1 -4.58 22.89 9.20
C PRO A 1 -5.22 22.92 7.82
N PRO A 2 -4.58 22.34 6.78
CA PRO A 2 -5.18 22.26 5.48
C PRO A 2 -6.48 21.43 5.54
N PRO A 3 -7.49 21.73 4.70
CA PRO A 3 -8.74 21.00 4.68
C PRO A 3 -8.50 19.53 4.29
N LEU A 4 -9.36 18.64 4.78
CA LEU A 4 -9.34 17.24 4.37
C LEU A 4 -9.68 17.14 2.87
N LEU A 5 -8.90 16.35 2.13
CA LEU A 5 -9.14 16.15 0.70
C LEU A 5 -10.28 15.17 0.43
N THR A 6 -10.45 14.21 1.32
CA THR A 6 -11.45 13.15 1.21
C THR A 6 -11.90 12.69 2.60
N GLY A 7 -13.06 12.09 2.69
CA GLY A 7 -13.61 11.56 3.93
C GLY A 7 -14.88 12.30 4.36
N PRO A 8 -15.54 11.84 5.44
CA PRO A 8 -16.83 12.37 5.87
C PRO A 8 -16.77 13.85 6.28
N ASP A 9 -15.62 14.32 6.73
CA ASP A 9 -15.39 15.72 7.13
C ASP A 9 -14.73 16.55 6.04
N SER A 10 -14.67 16.06 4.80
CA SER A 10 -14.13 16.81 3.66
C SER A 10 -15.11 17.93 3.27
N PRO A 11 -14.63 19.17 2.97
CA PRO A 11 -15.49 20.26 2.53
C PRO A 11 -16.35 19.94 1.30
N ASP A 12 -15.87 19.07 0.44
CA ASP A 12 -16.54 18.65 -0.78
C ASP A 12 -17.29 17.32 -0.62
N GLU A 13 -17.42 16.80 0.62
CA GLU A 13 -18.04 15.50 0.93
C GLU A 13 -17.50 14.32 0.09
N ARG A 14 -16.26 14.44 -0.40
CA ARG A 14 -15.64 13.40 -1.21
C ARG A 14 -15.33 12.18 -0.36
N PRO A 15 -15.73 10.97 -0.79
CA PRO A 15 -15.42 9.75 -0.06
C PRO A 15 -13.90 9.50 -0.03
N TYR A 16 -13.45 8.69 0.93
CA TYR A 16 -12.08 8.18 0.91
C TYR A 16 -11.80 7.38 -0.36
N VAL A 17 -10.59 7.56 -0.91
CA VAL A 17 -10.11 6.70 -1.99
C VAL A 17 -9.86 5.30 -1.43
N THR A 18 -10.56 4.33 -1.96
CA THR A 18 -10.46 2.92 -1.55
C THR A 18 -9.29 2.23 -2.26
N VAL A 19 -8.86 1.09 -1.72
CA VAL A 19 -7.88 0.23 -2.39
C VAL A 19 -8.39 -0.20 -3.77
N ARG A 20 -9.70 -0.45 -3.92
CA ARG A 20 -10.33 -0.81 -5.19
C ARG A 20 -10.15 0.27 -6.26
N GLU A 21 -10.38 1.51 -5.91
CA GLU A 21 -10.19 2.64 -6.84
C GLU A 21 -8.73 2.83 -7.22
N ALA A 22 -7.82 2.66 -6.26
CA ALA A 22 -6.39 2.84 -6.52
C ALA A 22 -5.78 1.73 -7.41
N ILE A 23 -6.13 0.46 -7.17
CA ILE A 23 -5.42 -0.68 -7.79
C ILE A 23 -6.33 -1.74 -8.43
N GLY A 24 -7.66 -1.59 -8.36
CA GLY A 24 -8.61 -2.62 -8.80
C GLY A 24 -8.59 -2.92 -10.30
N ASN A 25 -8.08 -2.01 -11.11
CA ASN A 25 -7.93 -2.19 -12.56
C ASN A 25 -6.56 -2.78 -12.97
N LEU A 26 -5.64 -3.02 -12.02
CA LEU A 26 -4.39 -3.70 -12.30
C LEU A 26 -4.58 -5.22 -12.40
N PRO A 27 -3.77 -5.91 -13.21
CA PRO A 27 -3.80 -7.36 -13.28
C PRO A 27 -3.59 -8.00 -11.91
N SER A 28 -4.34 -9.05 -11.56
CA SER A 28 -4.16 -9.76 -10.31
C SER A 28 -2.81 -10.50 -10.21
N ARG A 29 -2.22 -10.84 -11.36
CA ARG A 29 -0.90 -11.46 -11.48
C ARG A 29 0.17 -10.43 -11.78
N THR A 30 1.26 -10.50 -11.05
CA THR A 30 2.48 -9.71 -11.30
C THR A 30 3.35 -10.38 -12.37
N LYS A 31 4.16 -9.59 -13.09
CA LYS A 31 5.08 -10.08 -14.12
C LYS A 31 6.51 -10.02 -13.60
N GLY A 32 7.15 -11.19 -13.48
CA GLY A 32 8.54 -11.28 -13.00
C GLY A 32 8.72 -10.92 -11.52
N THR A 33 9.96 -10.72 -11.12
CA THR A 33 10.38 -10.41 -9.74
C THR A 33 11.28 -9.18 -9.64
N GLU A 34 11.58 -8.54 -10.77
CA GLU A 34 12.44 -7.35 -10.87
C GLU A 34 11.74 -6.25 -11.66
N PRO A 35 12.08 -4.98 -11.43
CA PRO A 35 11.66 -3.87 -12.27
C PRO A 35 12.08 -4.10 -13.72
N TYR A 36 11.24 -3.71 -14.65
CA TYR A 36 11.57 -3.77 -16.06
C TYR A 36 11.00 -2.55 -16.80
N PHE A 37 11.63 -2.20 -17.91
CA PHE A 37 11.19 -1.12 -18.78
C PHE A 37 10.50 -1.71 -20.00
N THR A 38 9.48 -1.01 -20.48
CA THR A 38 8.78 -1.28 -21.75
C THR A 38 8.71 0.01 -22.54
N ASP A 39 8.31 -0.07 -23.82
CA ASP A 39 8.22 1.10 -24.71
C ASP A 39 7.26 2.18 -24.18
N ASP A 40 6.29 1.79 -23.36
CA ASP A 40 5.31 2.68 -22.72
C ASP A 40 5.72 3.14 -21.31
N GLY A 41 6.91 2.80 -20.86
CA GLY A 41 7.47 3.24 -19.59
C GLY A 41 7.89 2.14 -18.63
N GLN A 42 8.20 2.53 -17.40
CA GLN A 42 8.65 1.63 -16.36
C GLN A 42 7.49 0.81 -15.79
N HIS A 43 7.60 -0.50 -15.87
CA HIS A 43 6.67 -1.40 -15.23
C HIS A 43 7.13 -1.81 -13.83
N LEU A 44 6.36 -1.40 -12.85
CA LEU A 44 6.59 -1.73 -11.43
C LEU A 44 5.63 -2.82 -10.91
N HIS A 45 4.85 -3.45 -11.80
CA HIS A 45 3.90 -4.50 -11.41
C HIS A 45 4.57 -5.88 -11.38
N PHE A 46 5.70 -5.96 -10.73
CA PHE A 46 6.43 -7.19 -10.44
C PHE A 46 6.15 -7.68 -9.02
N GLY A 47 6.40 -8.95 -8.75
CA GLY A 47 6.09 -9.60 -7.49
C GLY A 47 7.33 -10.13 -6.77
N ARG A 48 7.07 -10.90 -5.72
CA ARG A 48 8.06 -11.74 -5.05
C ARG A 48 7.79 -13.20 -5.42
N ARG A 49 8.81 -14.03 -5.29
CA ARG A 49 8.65 -15.49 -5.31
C ARG A 49 8.59 -15.97 -3.85
N PRO A 50 7.40 -16.12 -3.25
CA PRO A 50 7.29 -16.58 -1.87
C PRO A 50 7.72 -18.06 -1.77
N MET A 51 8.32 -18.41 -0.65
CA MET A 51 8.54 -19.81 -0.30
C MET A 51 7.19 -20.52 -0.15
N PRO A 52 7.10 -21.86 -0.42
CA PRO A 52 5.83 -22.60 -0.32
C PRO A 52 5.11 -22.39 1.02
N LYS A 53 5.82 -22.45 2.14
CA LYS A 53 5.27 -22.18 3.47
C LYS A 53 4.70 -20.76 3.62
N SER A 54 5.32 -19.76 2.98
CA SER A 54 4.80 -18.38 2.99
C SER A 54 3.51 -18.28 2.19
N LEU A 55 3.43 -18.98 1.06
CA LEU A 55 2.23 -19.03 0.23
C LEU A 55 1.05 -19.65 0.98
N GLU A 56 1.29 -20.75 1.71
CA GLU A 56 0.26 -21.37 2.57
C GLU A 56 -0.22 -20.41 3.68
N ARG A 57 0.68 -19.65 4.26
CA ARG A 57 0.31 -18.60 5.22
C ARG A 57 -0.58 -17.53 4.60
N TYR A 58 -0.25 -17.06 3.38
CA TYR A 58 -1.08 -16.05 2.70
C TYR A 58 -2.48 -16.59 2.39
N LYS A 59 -2.60 -17.84 1.94
CA LYS A 59 -3.89 -18.50 1.69
C LYS A 59 -4.76 -18.62 2.94
N ALA A 60 -4.15 -18.79 4.10
CA ALA A 60 -4.85 -18.95 5.38
C ALA A 60 -5.40 -17.64 5.97
N ILE A 61 -5.01 -16.50 5.42
CA ILE A 61 -5.46 -15.19 5.89
C ILE A 61 -6.63 -14.72 5.03
N PRO A 62 -7.84 -14.59 5.59
CA PRO A 62 -9.02 -14.16 4.86
C PRO A 62 -8.92 -12.68 4.43
N PRO A 63 -9.82 -12.20 3.55
CA PRO A 63 -9.95 -10.78 3.23
C PRO A 63 -10.07 -9.93 4.50
N GLY A 64 -9.23 -8.88 4.62
CA GLY A 64 -9.18 -8.04 5.81
C GLY A 64 -8.57 -8.68 7.06
N GLY A 65 -8.23 -9.97 7.02
CA GLY A 65 -7.59 -10.70 8.11
C GLY A 65 -6.14 -10.30 8.35
N ASN A 66 -5.50 -10.93 9.33
CA ASN A 66 -4.13 -10.66 9.73
C ASN A 66 -3.46 -11.88 10.40
N ARG A 67 -2.33 -11.68 11.05
CA ARG A 67 -1.58 -12.76 11.72
C ARG A 67 -2.40 -13.53 12.77
N PHE A 68 -3.37 -12.92 13.43
CA PHE A 68 -4.20 -13.62 14.42
C PHE A 68 -5.16 -14.60 13.77
N ASP A 69 -5.65 -14.30 12.58
CA ASP A 69 -6.43 -15.27 11.78
C ASP A 69 -5.55 -16.45 11.37
N LEU A 70 -4.29 -16.19 10.96
CA LEU A 70 -3.34 -17.26 10.68
C LEU A 70 -3.10 -18.13 11.93
N MET A 71 -2.84 -17.51 13.08
CA MET A 71 -2.60 -18.22 14.33
C MET A 71 -3.77 -19.10 14.75
N ARG A 72 -5.01 -18.64 14.52
CA ARG A 72 -6.24 -19.37 14.82
C ARG A 72 -6.50 -20.50 13.83
N ASN A 73 -6.37 -20.20 12.54
CA ASN A 73 -6.77 -21.10 11.47
C ASN A 73 -5.70 -22.15 11.13
N ARG A 74 -4.43 -21.78 11.31
CA ARG A 74 -3.28 -22.62 10.92
C ARG A 74 -2.12 -22.50 11.92
N PRO A 75 -2.30 -22.96 13.16
CA PRO A 75 -1.23 -22.96 14.16
C PRO A 75 0.01 -23.76 13.74
N ASP A 76 -0.18 -24.78 12.90
CA ASP A 76 0.87 -25.64 12.35
C ASP A 76 1.92 -24.92 11.49
N ILE A 77 1.53 -23.84 10.82
CA ILE A 77 2.44 -23.02 10.01
C ILE A 77 2.71 -21.63 10.59
N THR A 78 2.12 -21.35 11.74
CA THR A 78 2.35 -20.07 12.46
C THR A 78 3.80 -19.99 12.92
N PRO A 79 4.50 -18.83 12.74
CA PRO A 79 5.82 -18.63 13.30
C PRO A 79 5.81 -18.72 14.84
N ALA A 80 6.75 -19.46 15.42
CA ALA A 80 6.85 -19.63 16.87
C ALA A 80 6.96 -18.29 17.63
N CYS A 81 7.64 -17.30 17.04
CA CYS A 81 7.75 -15.95 17.62
C CYS A 81 6.41 -15.22 17.72
N TRP A 82 5.39 -15.61 16.96
CA TRP A 82 4.04 -15.06 17.09
C TRP A 82 3.19 -15.86 18.08
N ALA A 83 3.29 -17.19 18.03
CA ALA A 83 2.59 -18.06 18.96
C ALA A 83 2.90 -17.69 20.42
N ASN A 84 4.16 -17.32 20.69
CA ASN A 84 4.63 -16.94 22.04
C ASN A 84 4.37 -15.46 22.38
N LYS A 85 3.80 -14.65 21.45
CA LYS A 85 3.46 -13.24 21.67
C LYS A 85 2.04 -12.96 21.17
N PRO A 86 1.02 -13.28 21.98
CA PRO A 86 -0.37 -13.08 21.61
C PRO A 86 -0.77 -11.60 21.50
N THR A 87 0.07 -10.69 21.99
CA THR A 87 -0.12 -9.24 21.92
C THR A 87 0.79 -8.58 20.88
N GLY A 88 0.49 -7.36 20.50
CA GLY A 88 1.28 -6.55 19.57
C GLY A 88 0.48 -6.13 18.33
N THR A 89 1.17 -5.60 17.32
CA THR A 89 0.52 -5.00 16.15
C THR A 89 -0.38 -5.99 15.39
N THR A 90 -1.57 -5.55 15.05
CA THR A 90 -2.57 -6.30 14.28
C THR A 90 -2.30 -6.30 12.78
N ASP A 91 -1.43 -5.41 12.28
CA ASP A 91 -1.26 -5.23 10.85
C ASP A 91 -0.30 -6.21 10.18
N VAL A 92 0.55 -6.87 10.96
CA VAL A 92 1.51 -7.85 10.43
C VAL A 92 0.79 -8.95 9.68
N MET A 93 1.27 -9.27 8.48
CA MET A 93 0.62 -10.21 7.56
C MET A 93 -0.83 -9.82 7.22
N GLY A 94 -1.20 -8.56 7.42
CA GLY A 94 -2.54 -8.10 7.12
C GLY A 94 -2.85 -8.12 5.62
N ARG A 95 -4.05 -8.57 5.29
CA ARG A 95 -4.63 -8.50 3.95
C ARG A 95 -5.46 -7.22 3.85
N LEU A 96 -5.25 -6.45 2.79
CA LEU A 96 -6.01 -5.23 2.51
C LEU A 96 -7.48 -5.56 2.26
N TRP A 97 -8.33 -4.57 2.46
CA TRP A 97 -9.74 -4.57 2.05
C TRP A 97 -9.88 -3.86 0.70
N TRP A 98 -10.80 -4.30 -0.14
CA TRP A 98 -11.11 -3.60 -1.37
C TRP A 98 -11.79 -2.25 -1.11
N ASP A 99 -12.74 -2.23 -0.19
CA ASP A 99 -13.70 -1.14 -0.01
C ASP A 99 -13.35 -0.23 1.17
N ARG A 100 -12.05 -0.16 1.50
CA ARG A 100 -11.50 0.72 2.54
C ARG A 100 -10.22 1.39 2.05
N PRO A 101 -9.85 2.53 2.65
CA PRO A 101 -8.52 3.10 2.48
C PRO A 101 -7.43 2.11 2.86
N SER A 102 -6.27 2.24 2.24
CA SER A 102 -5.09 1.45 2.60
C SER A 102 -4.51 1.91 3.94
N ALA A 103 -3.85 1.00 4.63
CA ALA A 103 -2.89 1.37 5.66
C ALA A 103 -1.72 2.15 5.05
N THR A 104 -1.01 2.92 5.88
CA THR A 104 0.17 3.71 5.45
C THR A 104 1.21 2.82 4.75
N ILE A 105 1.58 3.19 3.53
CA ILE A 105 2.65 2.54 2.78
C ILE A 105 3.99 2.96 3.37
N ARG A 106 4.76 1.98 3.84
CA ARG A 106 6.10 2.19 4.42
C ARG A 106 7.18 1.70 3.45
N THR A 107 8.44 2.02 3.73
CA THR A 107 9.59 1.67 2.89
C THR A 107 9.78 0.17 2.63
N GLU A 108 9.21 -0.69 3.46
CA GLU A 108 9.29 -2.15 3.33
C GLU A 108 7.93 -2.80 3.04
N PHE A 109 7.00 -2.08 2.41
CA PHE A 109 5.64 -2.58 2.10
C PHE A 109 5.62 -3.86 1.26
N PHE A 110 6.69 -4.17 0.56
CA PHE A 110 6.87 -5.42 -0.18
C PHE A 110 7.18 -6.63 0.73
N LYS A 111 7.24 -6.43 2.06
CA LYS A 111 7.42 -7.48 3.06
C LYS A 111 6.14 -7.67 3.88
N PRO A 112 5.50 -8.84 3.85
CA PRO A 112 4.23 -9.05 4.54
C PRO A 112 4.34 -8.94 6.06
N GLU A 113 5.51 -9.22 6.63
CA GLU A 113 5.79 -9.11 8.05
C GLU A 113 5.93 -7.66 8.57
N LYS A 114 5.88 -6.68 7.67
CA LYS A 114 6.05 -5.26 8.02
C LYS A 114 4.75 -4.47 8.12
N GLY A 115 3.62 -5.10 7.77
CA GLY A 115 2.33 -4.41 7.86
C GLY A 115 1.20 -5.14 7.12
N ARG A 116 0.15 -4.40 6.84
CA ARG A 116 -1.02 -4.86 6.10
C ARG A 116 -0.80 -4.67 4.60
N TYR A 117 -0.07 -5.57 4.00
CA TYR A 117 0.39 -5.45 2.61
C TYR A 117 0.07 -6.66 1.73
N LEU A 118 -0.70 -7.65 2.22
CA LEU A 118 -1.23 -8.69 1.34
C LEU A 118 -2.32 -8.09 0.45
N HIS A 119 -2.27 -8.44 -0.84
CA HIS A 119 -3.30 -8.03 -1.81
C HIS A 119 -4.68 -8.53 -1.38
N PRO A 120 -5.77 -7.78 -1.59
CA PRO A 120 -7.10 -8.12 -1.08
C PRO A 120 -7.57 -9.53 -1.41
N THR A 121 -7.28 -10.03 -2.61
CA THR A 121 -7.72 -11.36 -3.09
C THR A 121 -6.57 -12.27 -3.52
N ALA A 122 -5.49 -11.73 -4.11
CA ALA A 122 -4.37 -12.54 -4.55
C ALA A 122 -3.48 -12.97 -3.37
N ASN A 123 -2.94 -14.21 -3.41
CA ASN A 123 -2.06 -14.73 -2.37
C ASN A 123 -0.62 -14.24 -2.55
N ARG A 124 -0.45 -12.92 -2.52
CA ARG A 124 0.82 -12.21 -2.65
C ARG A 124 0.79 -10.88 -1.89
N VAL A 125 1.93 -10.32 -1.70
CA VAL A 125 2.09 -8.92 -1.26
C VAL A 125 1.73 -8.00 -2.43
N ILE A 126 1.34 -6.77 -2.15
CA ILE A 126 1.16 -5.75 -3.19
C ILE A 126 2.47 -5.50 -3.94
N SER A 127 2.35 -5.18 -5.22
CA SER A 127 3.49 -4.81 -6.08
C SER A 127 3.94 -3.37 -5.81
N HIS A 128 5.08 -2.99 -6.38
CA HIS A 128 5.56 -1.62 -6.30
C HIS A 128 4.62 -0.63 -7.03
N ARG A 129 4.03 -1.04 -8.16
CA ARG A 129 3.02 -0.23 -8.85
C ARG A 129 1.77 -0.02 -7.99
N GLU A 130 1.30 -1.07 -7.32
CA GLU A 130 0.17 -0.97 -6.41
C GLU A 130 0.50 -0.04 -5.24
N GLY A 131 1.69 -0.16 -4.64
CA GLY A 131 2.14 0.75 -3.59
C GLY A 131 2.25 2.20 -4.05
N ALA A 132 2.77 2.45 -5.25
CA ALA A 132 2.89 3.79 -5.84
C ALA A 132 1.51 4.42 -6.08
N ARG A 133 0.56 3.67 -6.65
CA ARG A 133 -0.81 4.16 -6.86
C ARG A 133 -1.55 4.46 -5.56
N ILE A 134 -1.40 3.62 -4.54
CA ILE A 134 -1.95 3.86 -3.20
C ILE A 134 -1.37 5.15 -2.60
N GLN A 135 -0.11 5.45 -2.87
CA GLN A 135 0.54 6.73 -2.52
C GLN A 135 0.19 7.86 -3.49
N SER A 136 -0.77 7.67 -4.39
CA SER A 136 -1.21 8.64 -5.40
C SER A 136 -0.17 9.06 -6.46
N PHE A 137 0.89 8.26 -6.68
CA PHE A 137 1.77 8.48 -7.81
C PHE A 137 1.07 8.12 -9.11
N PRO A 138 1.16 8.96 -10.15
CA PRO A 138 0.64 8.63 -11.47
C PRO A 138 1.50 7.55 -12.14
N ASP A 139 0.93 6.80 -13.08
CA ASP A 139 1.60 5.66 -13.71
C ASP A 139 2.82 6.06 -14.56
N TRP A 140 2.82 7.29 -15.09
CA TRP A 140 3.94 7.83 -15.86
C TRP A 140 5.14 8.25 -15.00
N TYR A 141 4.99 8.30 -13.65
CA TYR A 141 6.10 8.67 -12.79
C TYR A 141 7.15 7.56 -12.78
N LEU A 142 8.38 7.92 -13.11
CA LEU A 142 9.51 6.98 -13.16
C LEU A 142 10.25 6.98 -11.82
N PHE A 143 10.57 5.80 -11.37
CA PHE A 143 11.43 5.57 -10.20
C PHE A 143 12.73 4.96 -10.66
N GLU A 144 13.84 5.33 -10.06
CA GLU A 144 15.16 4.83 -10.41
C GLU A 144 15.76 3.93 -9.33
N GLY A 145 16.63 3.01 -9.74
CA GLY A 145 17.38 2.14 -8.86
C GLY A 145 16.80 0.73 -8.74
N THR A 146 17.29 0.03 -7.73
CA THR A 146 16.86 -1.33 -7.41
C THR A 146 15.44 -1.35 -6.82
N LYS A 147 14.80 -2.51 -6.82
CA LYS A 147 13.47 -2.68 -6.18
C LYS A 147 13.40 -2.20 -4.73
N ILE A 148 14.51 -2.30 -3.99
CA ILE A 148 14.57 -1.84 -2.60
C ILE A 148 14.60 -0.30 -2.55
N GLU A 149 15.37 0.33 -3.41
CA GLU A 149 15.46 1.78 -3.52
C GLU A 149 14.14 2.38 -4.01
N ILE A 150 13.51 1.78 -5.01
CA ILE A 150 12.18 2.17 -5.48
C ILE A 150 11.14 2.06 -4.35
N ALA A 151 11.16 0.96 -3.58
CA ALA A 151 10.25 0.83 -2.43
C ALA A 151 10.50 1.89 -1.35
N ARG A 152 11.75 2.28 -1.12
CA ARG A 152 12.10 3.38 -0.21
C ARG A 152 11.60 4.72 -0.72
N GLN A 153 11.75 5.00 -2.01
CA GLN A 153 11.23 6.22 -2.62
C GLN A 153 9.71 6.31 -2.44
N ILE A 154 8.99 5.24 -2.76
CA ILE A 154 7.53 5.19 -2.59
C ILE A 154 7.13 5.37 -1.12
N GLY A 155 7.77 4.62 -0.21
CA GLY A 155 7.37 4.61 1.21
C GLY A 155 7.79 5.83 2.01
N ASN A 156 8.80 6.59 1.58
CA ASN A 156 9.24 7.85 2.20
C ASN A 156 8.56 9.08 1.61
N ALA A 157 7.88 8.93 0.49
CA ALA A 157 7.27 10.06 -0.18
C ALA A 157 6.10 10.64 0.61
N VAL A 158 5.94 11.95 0.56
CA VAL A 158 4.64 12.57 0.78
C VAL A 158 3.78 12.25 -0.44
N PRO A 159 2.59 11.66 -0.29
CA PRO A 159 1.72 11.37 -1.44
C PRO A 159 1.50 12.63 -2.30
N PRO A 160 1.69 12.56 -3.63
CA PRO A 160 1.60 13.74 -4.51
C PRO A 160 0.32 14.55 -4.33
N LEU A 161 -0.83 13.90 -4.17
CA LEU A 161 -2.09 14.60 -3.94
C LEU A 161 -2.13 15.31 -2.58
N LEU A 162 -1.54 14.73 -1.54
CA LEU A 162 -1.42 15.39 -0.24
C LEU A 162 -0.47 16.60 -0.33
N GLY A 163 0.67 16.42 -1.00
CA GLY A 163 1.61 17.52 -1.24
C GLY A 163 0.95 18.67 -2.00
N LEU A 164 0.16 18.38 -3.02
CA LEU A 164 -0.58 19.40 -3.77
C LEU A 164 -1.60 20.14 -2.90
N ALA A 165 -2.33 19.44 -2.02
CA ALA A 165 -3.28 20.08 -1.12
C ALA A 165 -2.61 21.01 -0.12
N ILE A 166 -1.49 20.56 0.46
CA ILE A 166 -0.69 21.39 1.38
C ILE A 166 -0.15 22.63 0.66
N ALA A 167 0.39 22.45 -0.55
CA ALA A 167 0.92 23.58 -1.33
C ALA A 167 -0.17 24.60 -1.69
N ARG A 168 -1.34 24.18 -2.10
CA ARG A 168 -2.49 25.05 -2.36
C ARG A 168 -2.91 25.81 -1.11
N TYR A 169 -3.06 25.12 0.01
CA TYR A 169 -3.42 25.74 1.28
C TYR A 169 -2.40 26.83 1.69
N VAL A 170 -1.12 26.53 1.60
CA VAL A 170 -0.06 27.51 1.91
C VAL A 170 -0.12 28.70 0.95
N HIS A 171 -0.30 28.47 -0.35
CA HIS A 171 -0.41 29.53 -1.34
C HIS A 171 -1.58 30.47 -1.02
N GLU A 172 -2.76 29.93 -0.76
CA GLU A 172 -3.97 30.69 -0.46
C GLU A 172 -3.88 31.51 0.83
N HIS A 173 -3.21 30.98 1.86
CA HIS A 173 -3.19 31.62 3.19
C HIS A 173 -1.95 32.47 3.47
N ALA A 174 -0.83 32.20 2.79
CA ALA A 174 0.43 32.91 3.01
C ALA A 174 0.74 33.93 1.91
N PHE A 175 0.31 33.71 0.68
CA PHE A 175 0.69 34.49 -0.49
C PHE A 175 -0.47 35.15 -1.24
N ALA A 176 -1.73 34.79 -0.95
CA ALA A 176 -2.85 35.52 -1.53
C ALA A 176 -2.88 36.97 -1.03
N PRO A 177 -3.15 37.97 -1.88
CA PRO A 177 -3.28 39.35 -1.45
C PRO A 177 -4.38 39.41 -0.36
N ARG A 178 -4.02 40.00 0.78
CA ARG A 178 -5.02 40.31 1.80
C ARG A 178 -5.94 41.34 1.16
N ALA A 179 -7.23 41.02 1.03
CA ALA A 179 -8.22 41.99 0.67
C ALA A 179 -8.18 43.12 1.72
N GLY A 180 -7.76 44.30 1.29
CA GLY A 180 -7.72 45.50 2.09
C GLY A 180 -9.11 46.04 2.40
#